data_05bb4095f150c81f72ef672d6804dade
#
_entry.id   05bb4095f150c81f72ef672d6804dade
#
_cell.length_a   1.000
_cell.length_b   1.000
_cell.length_c   1.000
_cell.angle_alpha   90.00
_cell.angle_beta   90.00
_cell.angle_gamma   90.00
#
_symmetry.space_group_name_H-M   'P 1'
#
loop_
_entity.id
_entity.type
_entity.pdbx_description
1 polymer ?
#
loop_
_entity_poly.entity_id
_entity_poly.type
_entity_poly.pdbx_seq_one_letter_code
_entity_poly.pdbx_strand_id
1 'polypeptide(L)'
;AEGADLHLRLRAGTDAAMCLGWLKVIIDEGLYDQAFVAKWCLGFEELRTRVDEYPLDRVEAITGVDRESIAAAARMYAGADGAVIPWTPITDQQISSTSAIRLHSILRAITGNLDVVGGETLGGFNPAYIPESELALHERLSDEQKAKQLGFADHPVFTYRTAEMLKDATNKVWGFPYADLVMGCHMANPTNVFRAMAKGDPYPIKALITLGNNTLLSYANQHQILQGLMNQELIVAHEIFMTPTAMLADYVLPGDVFTERNHVADGWSWGNRLTLSQKVVEAPEHASSTFQFWTDLGRRMGLAEYFPWDTIEDMLDYRLSRSGRTFAEFEAATFMEMPTPKFRKYRKHGFATPSGKVELYSSVLADLGFDPLPYYREGPMPNEEYPYAVFTGVREDPFFQTGQRNIEVLRARCPTPQLYLHPTDATREQLADGDWVRLESSTGSVTAQISIQQSMKEGHIRVPHGWWYPETRGQENLAGAFLSSDAVLCSDDDEFLDYEQGVPHFKGFPGRIVKTAVPDMLTAGDTRSTA
;
A
#
# COMPACT_ATOMS: atom_id res chain seq x y z
N ALA A 1 -5.70 -19.99 5.41
CA ALA A 1 -6.01 -20.57 6.73
C ALA A 1 -5.93 -22.11 6.74
N GLU A 2 -6.37 -22.77 5.67
CA GLU A 2 -6.16 -24.23 5.53
C GLU A 2 -4.66 -24.52 5.49
N GLY A 3 -4.16 -25.36 6.42
CA GLY A 3 -2.74 -25.69 6.54
C GLY A 3 -1.96 -24.83 7.54
N ALA A 4 -2.61 -23.90 8.27
CA ALA A 4 -2.00 -23.24 9.42
C ALA A 4 -2.15 -24.10 10.69
N ASP A 5 -1.10 -24.19 11.49
CA ASP A 5 -1.14 -24.87 12.79
C ASP A 5 -2.02 -24.12 13.80
N LEU A 6 -2.08 -22.78 13.68
CA LEU A 6 -2.89 -21.91 14.49
C LEU A 6 -3.47 -20.78 13.64
N HIS A 7 -4.79 -20.62 13.65
CA HIS A 7 -5.49 -19.58 12.90
C HIS A 7 -6.15 -18.57 13.84
N LEU A 8 -5.61 -17.37 13.91
CA LEU A 8 -6.15 -16.27 14.70
C LEU A 8 -7.09 -15.42 13.84
N ARG A 9 -8.40 -15.55 14.03
CA ARG A 9 -9.43 -14.80 13.28
C ARG A 9 -9.77 -13.51 14.01
N LEU A 10 -8.85 -12.53 13.94
CA LEU A 10 -9.05 -11.25 14.60
C LEU A 10 -10.13 -10.40 13.93
N ARG A 11 -10.72 -9.47 14.67
CA ARG A 11 -11.57 -8.41 14.15
C ARG A 11 -10.74 -7.53 13.20
N ALA A 12 -11.32 -7.15 12.05
CA ALA A 12 -10.64 -6.32 11.08
C ALA A 12 -10.15 -5.00 11.70
N GLY A 13 -8.92 -4.58 11.38
CA GLY A 13 -8.33 -3.34 11.89
C GLY A 13 -7.71 -3.42 13.30
N THR A 14 -7.54 -4.63 13.87
CA THR A 14 -7.00 -4.80 15.23
C THR A 14 -5.59 -5.40 15.29
N ASP A 15 -4.85 -5.34 14.19
CA ASP A 15 -3.50 -5.90 14.06
C ASP A 15 -2.53 -5.33 15.11
N ALA A 16 -2.56 -4.02 15.34
CA ALA A 16 -1.72 -3.39 16.36
C ALA A 16 -2.01 -3.92 17.77
N ALA A 17 -3.28 -4.12 18.13
CA ALA A 17 -3.64 -4.70 19.43
C ALA A 17 -3.15 -6.13 19.56
N MET A 18 -3.28 -6.95 18.50
CA MET A 18 -2.76 -8.33 18.48
C MET A 18 -1.26 -8.37 18.73
N CYS A 19 -0.50 -7.54 18.02
CA CYS A 19 0.96 -7.46 18.16
C CYS A 19 1.38 -6.95 19.55
N LEU A 20 0.65 -6.00 20.14
CA LEU A 20 0.88 -5.56 21.53
C LEU A 20 0.64 -6.70 22.52
N GLY A 21 -0.40 -7.51 22.31
CA GLY A 21 -0.63 -8.71 23.09
C GLY A 21 0.50 -9.74 22.97
N TRP A 22 1.05 -9.93 21.77
CA TRP A 22 2.22 -10.81 21.58
C TRP A 22 3.43 -10.26 22.33
N LEU A 23 3.70 -8.96 22.24
CA LEU A 23 4.80 -8.33 22.97
C LEU A 23 4.64 -8.49 24.49
N LYS A 24 3.41 -8.38 25.02
CA LYS A 24 3.12 -8.59 26.43
C LYS A 24 3.57 -9.99 26.89
N VAL A 25 3.18 -11.03 26.17
CA VAL A 25 3.60 -12.41 26.47
C VAL A 25 5.12 -12.58 26.35
N ILE A 26 5.72 -12.09 25.26
CA ILE A 26 7.15 -12.23 24.98
C ILE A 26 8.01 -11.54 26.06
N ILE A 27 7.60 -10.35 26.50
CA ILE A 27 8.32 -9.59 27.52
C ILE A 27 8.14 -10.19 28.91
N ASP A 28 6.91 -10.53 29.29
CA ASP A 28 6.61 -11.10 30.61
C ASP A 28 7.27 -12.46 30.84
N GLU A 29 7.31 -13.29 29.81
CA GLU A 29 7.91 -14.63 29.89
C GLU A 29 9.42 -14.63 29.57
N GLY A 30 10.00 -13.48 29.24
CA GLY A 30 11.44 -13.36 28.94
C GLY A 30 11.86 -14.04 27.65
N LEU A 31 10.96 -14.18 26.68
CA LEU A 31 11.17 -14.87 25.39
C LEU A 31 11.87 -14.01 24.33
N TYR A 32 12.56 -12.95 24.73
CA TYR A 32 13.28 -12.05 23.83
C TYR A 32 14.80 -12.25 23.94
N ASP A 33 15.54 -11.87 22.88
CA ASP A 33 17.00 -11.87 22.88
C ASP A 33 17.55 -10.73 23.75
N GLN A 34 17.83 -11.04 25.03
CA GLN A 34 18.31 -10.09 26.02
C GLN A 34 19.62 -9.40 25.58
N ALA A 35 20.51 -10.14 24.93
CA ALA A 35 21.81 -9.60 24.48
C ALA A 35 21.63 -8.61 23.31
N PHE A 36 20.74 -8.92 22.39
CA PHE A 36 20.40 -8.01 21.29
C PHE A 36 19.72 -6.75 21.83
N VAL A 37 18.71 -6.91 22.69
CA VAL A 37 17.97 -5.78 23.28
C VAL A 37 18.90 -4.85 24.03
N ALA A 38 19.74 -5.36 24.92
CA ALA A 38 20.68 -4.57 25.70
C ALA A 38 21.68 -3.78 24.82
N LYS A 39 22.12 -4.37 23.71
CA LYS A 39 23.15 -3.76 22.86
C LYS A 39 22.56 -2.89 21.76
N TRP A 40 21.49 -3.36 21.09
CA TRP A 40 21.03 -2.82 19.81
C TRP A 40 19.67 -2.15 19.85
N CYS A 41 18.97 -2.15 20.98
CA CYS A 41 17.68 -1.46 21.11
C CYS A 41 17.80 -0.19 21.97
N LEU A 42 16.88 0.74 21.72
CA LEU A 42 16.65 1.95 22.52
C LEU A 42 15.18 1.97 22.94
N GLY A 43 14.89 2.29 24.22
CA GLY A 43 13.51 2.46 24.69
C GLY A 43 12.81 1.17 25.11
N PHE A 44 13.53 0.16 25.60
CA PHE A 44 12.92 -1.11 25.99
C PHE A 44 12.06 -1.02 27.26
N GLU A 45 12.47 -0.23 28.24
CA GLU A 45 11.67 -0.07 29.48
C GLU A 45 10.41 0.76 29.21
N GLU A 46 10.50 1.74 28.32
CA GLU A 46 9.34 2.52 27.85
C GLU A 46 8.37 1.63 27.09
N LEU A 47 8.86 0.73 26.21
CA LEU A 47 8.03 -0.24 25.53
C LEU A 47 7.37 -1.21 26.53
N ARG A 48 8.11 -1.70 27.53
CA ARG A 48 7.57 -2.56 28.61
C ARG A 48 6.40 -1.87 29.31
N THR A 49 6.56 -0.61 29.69
CA THR A 49 5.50 0.17 30.31
C THR A 49 4.27 0.29 29.40
N ARG A 50 4.49 0.54 28.09
CA ARG A 50 3.40 0.61 27.11
C ARG A 50 2.66 -0.72 26.97
N VAL A 51 3.33 -1.87 26.91
CA VAL A 51 2.66 -3.16 26.73
C VAL A 51 1.88 -3.59 27.99
N ASP A 52 2.20 -3.03 29.17
CA ASP A 52 1.42 -3.24 30.41
C ASP A 52 0.00 -2.67 30.31
N GLU A 53 -0.23 -1.72 29.42
CA GLU A 53 -1.56 -1.19 29.09
C GLU A 53 -2.42 -2.20 28.32
N TYR A 54 -1.84 -3.28 27.79
CA TYR A 54 -2.49 -4.29 26.95
C TYR A 54 -2.45 -5.68 27.55
N PRO A 55 -3.07 -5.90 28.74
CA PRO A 55 -3.24 -7.24 29.27
C PRO A 55 -4.07 -8.10 28.31
N LEU A 56 -3.86 -9.41 28.31
CA LEU A 56 -4.48 -10.31 27.33
C LEU A 56 -6.01 -10.25 27.33
N ASP A 57 -6.65 -10.01 28.48
CA ASP A 57 -8.11 -9.82 28.55
C ASP A 57 -8.57 -8.60 27.72
N ARG A 58 -7.81 -7.50 27.74
CA ARG A 58 -8.07 -6.34 26.91
C ARG A 58 -7.87 -6.64 25.44
N VAL A 59 -6.77 -7.34 25.09
CA VAL A 59 -6.48 -7.72 23.71
C VAL A 59 -7.52 -8.67 23.16
N GLU A 60 -7.98 -9.66 23.95
CA GLU A 60 -9.10 -10.55 23.61
C GLU A 60 -10.38 -9.75 23.33
N ALA A 61 -10.73 -8.82 24.19
CA ALA A 61 -11.91 -7.97 24.01
C ALA A 61 -11.83 -7.11 22.72
N ILE A 62 -10.64 -6.60 22.36
CA ILE A 62 -10.42 -5.80 21.15
C ILE A 62 -10.45 -6.69 19.89
N THR A 63 -9.72 -7.79 19.91
CA THR A 63 -9.49 -8.60 18.70
C THR A 63 -10.55 -9.66 18.45
N GLY A 64 -11.26 -10.08 19.52
CA GLY A 64 -12.17 -11.22 19.49
C GLY A 64 -11.46 -12.57 19.29
N VAL A 65 -10.18 -12.65 19.64
CA VAL A 65 -9.38 -13.88 19.68
C VAL A 65 -9.11 -14.21 21.13
N ASP A 66 -9.31 -15.46 21.53
CA ASP A 66 -9.10 -15.89 22.90
C ASP A 66 -7.63 -15.72 23.34
N ARG A 67 -7.43 -15.37 24.61
CA ARG A 67 -6.10 -15.06 25.17
C ARG A 67 -5.15 -16.26 25.15
N GLU A 68 -5.64 -17.49 25.23
CA GLU A 68 -4.85 -18.71 25.16
C GLU A 68 -4.23 -18.86 23.77
N SER A 69 -5.01 -18.63 22.71
CA SER A 69 -4.55 -18.63 21.31
C SER A 69 -3.57 -17.48 21.04
N ILE A 70 -3.82 -16.28 21.58
CA ILE A 70 -2.89 -15.14 21.49
C ILE A 70 -1.54 -15.50 22.09
N ALA A 71 -1.54 -16.06 23.32
CA ALA A 71 -0.32 -16.45 24.02
C ALA A 71 0.42 -17.60 23.31
N ALA A 72 -0.33 -18.60 22.80
CA ALA A 72 0.24 -19.71 22.04
C ALA A 72 0.97 -19.23 20.79
N ALA A 73 0.36 -18.32 20.04
CA ALA A 73 0.96 -17.73 18.84
C ALA A 73 2.23 -16.92 19.16
N ALA A 74 2.20 -16.12 20.23
CA ALA A 74 3.35 -15.34 20.66
C ALA A 74 4.54 -16.24 21.03
N ARG A 75 4.30 -17.32 21.78
CA ARG A 75 5.33 -18.31 22.14
C ARG A 75 5.86 -19.07 20.92
N MET A 76 4.96 -19.45 19.99
CA MET A 76 5.34 -20.10 18.74
C MET A 76 6.27 -19.20 17.91
N TYR A 77 5.94 -17.91 17.75
CA TYR A 77 6.75 -16.95 17.01
C TYR A 77 8.11 -16.73 17.69
N ALA A 78 8.14 -16.49 18.98
CA ALA A 78 9.37 -16.20 19.72
C ALA A 78 10.29 -17.42 19.88
N GLY A 79 9.73 -18.64 19.89
CA GLY A 79 10.48 -19.89 20.03
C GLY A 79 10.97 -20.49 18.73
N ALA A 80 10.65 -19.92 17.59
CA ALA A 80 11.05 -20.45 16.29
C ALA A 80 12.53 -20.17 15.99
N ASP A 81 13.19 -21.11 15.30
CA ASP A 81 14.53 -20.92 14.74
C ASP A 81 14.42 -20.20 13.38
N GLY A 82 14.17 -18.91 13.44
CA GLY A 82 13.83 -18.06 12.33
C GLY A 82 12.32 -17.97 12.06
N ALA A 83 11.77 -16.78 12.18
CA ALA A 83 10.37 -16.48 11.93
C ALA A 83 10.21 -15.20 11.10
N VAL A 84 9.17 -15.17 10.28
CA VAL A 84 8.83 -14.05 9.39
C VAL A 84 7.40 -13.60 9.63
N ILE A 85 7.17 -12.30 9.71
CA ILE A 85 5.86 -11.68 9.63
C ILE A 85 5.76 -10.99 8.27
N PRO A 86 5.13 -11.62 7.26
CA PRO A 86 5.05 -11.02 5.94
C PRO A 86 4.22 -9.73 5.97
N TRP A 87 4.78 -8.67 5.39
CA TRP A 87 4.05 -7.43 5.19
C TRP A 87 3.12 -7.54 3.98
N THR A 88 1.95 -6.96 4.11
CA THR A 88 1.02 -6.75 3.00
C THR A 88 0.38 -5.35 3.11
N PRO A 89 -0.11 -4.77 2.00
CA PRO A 89 -0.81 -3.47 2.04
C PRO A 89 -2.02 -3.43 2.98
N ILE A 90 -2.53 -4.58 3.40
CA ILE A 90 -3.64 -4.66 4.38
C ILE A 90 -3.24 -4.04 5.71
N THR A 91 -1.99 -4.24 6.14
CA THR A 91 -1.45 -3.67 7.39
C THR A 91 -1.38 -2.14 7.33
N ASP A 92 -1.11 -1.57 6.13
CA ASP A 92 -1.01 -0.12 5.94
C ASP A 92 -2.38 0.58 5.90
N GLN A 93 -3.46 -0.15 5.66
CA GLN A 93 -4.78 0.42 5.41
C GLN A 93 -5.67 0.41 6.66
N GLN A 94 -5.10 0.77 7.79
CA GLN A 94 -5.75 0.77 9.10
C GLN A 94 -5.49 2.07 9.85
N ILE A 95 -6.38 2.40 10.78
CA ILE A 95 -6.29 3.61 11.60
C ILE A 95 -5.08 3.62 12.54
N SER A 96 -4.45 2.48 12.79
CA SER A 96 -3.23 2.31 13.58
C SER A 96 -2.12 1.66 12.76
N SER A 97 -2.04 1.96 11.46
CA SER A 97 -1.12 1.31 10.52
C SER A 97 0.34 1.57 10.87
N THR A 98 0.71 2.80 11.20
CA THR A 98 2.07 3.14 11.65
C THR A 98 2.49 2.31 12.85
N SER A 99 1.62 2.19 13.85
CA SER A 99 1.87 1.34 15.01
C SER A 99 1.96 -0.15 14.64
N ALA A 100 1.07 -0.67 13.79
CA ALA A 100 1.07 -2.08 13.40
C ALA A 100 2.37 -2.47 12.68
N ILE A 101 2.82 -1.65 11.73
CA ILE A 101 4.06 -1.90 10.99
C ILE A 101 5.29 -1.80 11.90
N ARG A 102 5.33 -0.80 12.78
CA ARG A 102 6.39 -0.68 13.79
C ARG A 102 6.43 -1.89 14.73
N LEU A 103 5.27 -2.39 15.14
CA LEU A 103 5.16 -3.59 15.99
C LEU A 103 5.71 -4.84 15.30
N HIS A 104 5.48 -5.03 14.00
CA HIS A 104 6.13 -6.10 13.23
C HIS A 104 7.66 -5.96 13.31
N SER A 105 8.18 -4.75 13.12
CA SER A 105 9.63 -4.50 13.20
C SER A 105 10.20 -4.71 14.61
N ILE A 106 9.47 -4.32 15.63
CA ILE A 106 9.83 -4.54 17.04
C ILE A 106 9.86 -6.03 17.37
N LEU A 107 8.80 -6.77 16.99
CA LEU A 107 8.71 -8.22 17.22
C LEU A 107 9.91 -8.96 16.62
N ARG A 108 10.21 -8.71 15.34
CA ARG A 108 11.37 -9.35 14.67
C ARG A 108 12.71 -8.99 15.30
N ALA A 109 12.85 -7.75 15.78
CA ALA A 109 14.08 -7.26 16.39
C ALA A 109 14.32 -7.92 17.76
N ILE A 110 13.36 -7.87 18.68
CA ILE A 110 13.58 -8.34 20.04
C ILE A 110 13.59 -9.87 20.16
N THR A 111 13.01 -10.60 19.21
CA THR A 111 13.02 -12.07 19.20
C THR A 111 14.19 -12.70 18.44
N GLY A 112 15.13 -11.86 17.94
CA GLY A 112 16.31 -12.36 17.22
C GLY A 112 16.05 -12.77 15.76
N ASN A 113 14.87 -12.47 15.22
CA ASN A 113 14.47 -12.80 13.85
C ASN A 113 14.89 -11.76 12.80
N LEU A 114 15.64 -10.72 13.19
CA LEU A 114 16.08 -9.65 12.32
C LEU A 114 17.45 -9.94 11.69
N ASP A 115 17.50 -9.95 10.38
CA ASP A 115 18.70 -10.12 9.55
C ASP A 115 19.47 -11.40 9.85
N VAL A 116 18.73 -12.50 9.94
CA VAL A 116 19.22 -13.88 10.17
C VAL A 116 18.66 -14.84 9.12
N VAL A 117 19.30 -16.01 8.97
CA VAL A 117 18.77 -17.09 8.11
C VAL A 117 17.43 -17.57 8.69
N GLY A 118 16.41 -17.72 7.84
CA GLY A 118 15.06 -18.12 8.26
C GLY A 118 14.22 -16.99 8.88
N GLY A 119 14.83 -15.85 9.19
CA GLY A 119 14.17 -14.64 9.64
C GLY A 119 14.02 -13.60 8.53
N GLU A 120 13.72 -12.37 8.91
CA GLU A 120 13.59 -11.26 7.96
C GLU A 120 14.93 -10.57 7.72
N THR A 121 15.22 -10.31 6.44
CA THR A 121 16.46 -9.62 6.05
C THR A 121 16.28 -8.11 6.13
N LEU A 122 17.29 -7.41 6.60
CA LEU A 122 17.39 -5.98 6.38
C LEU A 122 17.59 -5.72 4.89
N GLY A 123 16.78 -4.82 4.34
CA GLY A 123 16.93 -4.34 2.98
C GLY A 123 18.28 -3.64 2.77
N GLY A 124 18.55 -3.29 1.55
CA GLY A 124 19.76 -2.57 1.14
C GLY A 124 19.73 -2.36 -0.37
N PHE A 125 20.54 -1.45 -0.87
CA PHE A 125 20.67 -1.24 -2.30
C PHE A 125 21.52 -2.31 -2.94
N ASN A 126 21.17 -2.68 -4.16
CA ASN A 126 21.98 -3.57 -4.95
C ASN A 126 23.28 -2.83 -5.38
N PRO A 127 24.47 -3.27 -4.96
CA PRO A 127 25.70 -2.54 -5.25
C PRO A 127 26.08 -2.54 -6.73
N ALA A 128 25.48 -3.41 -7.53
CA ALA A 128 25.76 -3.53 -8.96
C ALA A 128 24.79 -2.73 -9.83
N TYR A 129 23.80 -2.08 -9.22
CA TYR A 129 22.75 -1.34 -9.94
C TYR A 129 22.54 0.03 -9.30
N ILE A 130 22.50 1.08 -10.11
CA ILE A 130 22.22 2.44 -9.63
C ILE A 130 20.73 2.54 -9.30
N PRO A 131 20.35 2.79 -8.03
CA PRO A 131 18.95 2.88 -7.62
C PRO A 131 18.31 4.20 -8.08
N GLU A 132 16.98 4.23 -8.11
CA GLU A 132 16.23 5.43 -8.46
C GLU A 132 16.52 6.63 -7.56
N SER A 133 16.74 6.38 -6.27
CA SER A 133 17.07 7.43 -5.31
C SER A 133 18.32 8.24 -5.66
N GLU A 134 19.28 7.67 -6.38
CA GLU A 134 20.43 8.42 -6.89
C GLU A 134 20.07 9.26 -8.15
N LEU A 135 19.03 8.88 -8.87
CA LEU A 135 18.56 9.61 -10.07
C LEU A 135 17.57 10.71 -9.72
N ALA A 136 16.94 10.64 -8.56
CA ALA A 136 15.88 11.56 -8.15
C ALA A 136 16.37 12.96 -7.77
N LEU A 137 17.69 13.16 -7.59
CA LEU A 137 18.34 14.44 -7.34
C LEU A 137 17.77 15.22 -6.14
N HIS A 138 17.38 14.50 -5.08
CA HIS A 138 16.74 15.06 -3.87
C HIS A 138 17.53 16.22 -3.23
N GLU A 139 18.85 16.15 -3.29
CA GLU A 139 19.76 17.16 -2.74
C GLU A 139 19.74 18.47 -3.50
N ARG A 140 19.17 18.53 -4.70
CA ARG A 140 19.04 19.76 -5.48
C ARG A 140 17.81 20.59 -5.12
N LEU A 141 16.85 20.02 -4.40
CA LEU A 141 15.68 20.74 -3.94
C LEU A 141 16.05 21.65 -2.78
N SER A 142 15.61 22.91 -2.84
CA SER A 142 15.72 23.85 -1.71
C SER A 142 14.80 23.45 -0.56
N ASP A 143 15.10 23.93 0.64
CA ASP A 143 14.25 23.68 1.81
C ASP A 143 12.82 24.20 1.61
N GLU A 144 12.68 25.33 0.88
CA GLU A 144 11.37 25.87 0.52
C GLU A 144 10.60 24.94 -0.41
N GLN A 145 11.26 24.33 -1.40
CA GLN A 145 10.63 23.37 -2.31
C GLN A 145 10.21 22.11 -1.57
N LYS A 146 11.07 21.60 -0.68
CA LYS A 146 10.76 20.42 0.16
C LYS A 146 9.57 20.69 1.08
N ALA A 147 9.50 21.88 1.68
CA ALA A 147 8.41 22.27 2.58
C ALA A 147 7.05 22.43 1.86
N LYS A 148 7.03 22.59 0.54
CA LYS A 148 5.81 22.60 -0.28
C LYS A 148 5.21 21.22 -0.52
N GLN A 149 5.90 20.14 -0.16
CA GLN A 149 5.38 18.79 -0.31
C GLN A 149 4.09 18.62 0.49
N LEU A 150 3.02 18.20 -0.17
CA LEU A 150 1.74 17.94 0.49
C LEU A 150 1.86 16.79 1.47
N GLY A 151 1.45 17.03 2.71
CA GLY A 151 1.67 16.16 3.86
C GLY A 151 2.88 16.53 4.72
N PHE A 152 3.75 17.43 4.29
CA PHE A 152 4.95 17.84 5.03
C PHE A 152 4.63 18.34 6.46
N ALA A 153 3.53 19.05 6.64
CA ALA A 153 3.09 19.55 7.95
C ALA A 153 2.26 18.52 8.72
N ASP A 154 1.27 17.91 8.06
CA ASP A 154 0.20 17.15 8.70
C ASP A 154 0.50 15.65 8.83
N HIS A 155 1.12 15.05 7.81
CA HIS A 155 1.43 13.62 7.73
C HIS A 155 2.89 13.40 7.30
N PRO A 156 3.86 13.81 8.14
CA PRO A 156 5.26 14.01 7.73
C PRO A 156 6.07 12.72 7.55
N VAL A 157 5.56 11.55 7.94
CA VAL A 157 6.37 10.32 8.06
C VAL A 157 7.05 9.92 6.74
N PHE A 158 6.38 10.09 5.59
CA PHE A 158 6.93 9.80 4.26
C PHE A 158 7.27 11.08 3.48
N THR A 159 7.67 12.13 4.15
CA THR A 159 8.01 13.40 3.49
C THR A 159 9.47 13.77 3.70
N TYR A 160 9.90 14.83 3.01
CA TYR A 160 11.23 15.41 3.22
C TYR A 160 11.48 15.85 4.67
N ARG A 161 10.43 16.15 5.46
CA ARG A 161 10.59 16.49 6.88
C ARG A 161 11.25 15.35 7.66
N THR A 162 10.76 14.13 7.50
CA THR A 162 11.36 12.95 8.13
C THR A 162 12.65 12.53 7.44
N ALA A 163 12.72 12.64 6.12
CA ALA A 163 13.93 12.30 5.37
C ALA A 163 15.14 13.15 5.78
N GLU A 164 14.96 14.45 6.04
CA GLU A 164 16.02 15.30 6.54
C GLU A 164 16.49 14.89 7.94
N MET A 165 15.59 14.45 8.81
CA MET A 165 15.96 13.93 10.15
C MET A 165 16.78 12.65 10.08
N LEU A 166 16.57 11.83 9.05
CA LEU A 166 17.24 10.54 8.83
C LEU A 166 18.45 10.61 7.90
N LYS A 167 18.70 11.73 7.27
CA LYS A 167 19.70 11.93 6.22
C LYS A 167 21.10 11.41 6.56
N ASP A 168 21.61 11.77 7.73
CA ASP A 168 22.94 11.36 8.15
C ASP A 168 23.00 9.87 8.51
N ALA A 169 21.94 9.36 9.14
CA ALA A 169 21.82 7.96 9.50
C ALA A 169 21.74 7.06 8.25
N THR A 170 20.93 7.46 7.26
CA THR A 170 20.82 6.72 5.99
C THR A 170 22.12 6.78 5.20
N ASN A 171 22.75 7.94 5.11
CA ASN A 171 24.06 8.08 4.46
C ASN A 171 25.14 7.18 5.11
N LYS A 172 25.17 7.12 6.45
CA LYS A 172 26.11 6.26 7.18
C LYS A 172 25.92 4.76 6.88
N VAL A 173 24.67 4.29 6.78
CA VAL A 173 24.36 2.87 6.62
C VAL A 173 24.41 2.45 5.16
N TRP A 174 23.88 3.26 4.25
CA TRP A 174 23.68 2.90 2.84
C TRP A 174 24.57 3.66 1.85
N GLY A 175 25.29 4.68 2.30
CA GLY A 175 26.28 5.36 1.46
C GLY A 175 25.76 6.57 0.69
N PHE A 176 24.50 6.94 0.85
CA PHE A 176 23.91 8.18 0.31
C PHE A 176 22.78 8.69 1.21
N PRO A 177 22.59 10.02 1.24
CA PRO A 177 21.50 10.66 1.96
C PRO A 177 20.16 10.29 1.35
N TYR A 178 19.06 10.40 1.89
CA TYR A 178 17.75 10.07 1.31
C TYR A 178 17.70 8.65 0.72
N ALA A 179 18.49 7.75 1.27
CA ALA A 179 18.45 6.34 0.94
C ALA A 179 17.12 5.78 1.44
N ASP A 180 16.16 5.89 0.62
CA ASP A 180 14.83 5.48 0.90
C ASP A 180 14.54 4.25 0.06
N LEU A 181 14.30 3.20 0.78
CA LEU A 181 14.15 1.89 0.17
C LEU A 181 12.82 1.71 -0.49
N VAL A 182 11.83 2.46 -0.17
CA VAL A 182 10.53 2.07 -0.59
C VAL A 182 9.71 3.16 -1.18
N MET A 183 9.55 4.27 -0.72
CA MET A 183 8.58 5.22 -1.21
C MET A 183 8.73 6.53 -0.48
N GLY A 184 9.95 6.85 -0.29
CA GLY A 184 10.28 7.82 0.60
C GLY A 184 9.89 9.24 0.34
N CYS A 185 10.82 10.08 0.60
CA CYS A 185 10.61 11.51 0.67
C CYS A 185 10.14 12.19 -0.64
N HIS A 186 10.14 11.49 -1.76
CA HIS A 186 9.67 12.06 -3.03
C HIS A 186 8.15 11.97 -3.23
N MET A 187 7.42 11.28 -2.36
CA MET A 187 5.97 11.12 -2.48
C MET A 187 5.23 12.16 -1.65
N ALA A 188 4.26 12.81 -2.26
CA ALA A 188 3.28 13.59 -1.52
C ALA A 188 2.22 12.67 -0.90
N ASN A 189 1.68 13.03 0.26
CA ASN A 189 0.62 12.26 0.90
C ASN A 189 -0.69 12.32 0.07
N PRO A 190 -1.25 11.19 -0.37
CA PRO A 190 -2.42 11.18 -1.25
C PRO A 190 -3.64 11.88 -0.66
N THR A 191 -3.93 11.71 0.64
CA THR A 191 -5.05 12.39 1.31
C THR A 191 -4.91 13.91 1.22
N ASN A 192 -3.72 14.44 1.48
CA ASN A 192 -3.44 15.87 1.35
C ASN A 192 -3.49 16.34 -0.11
N VAL A 193 -3.03 15.51 -1.06
CA VAL A 193 -3.10 15.82 -2.50
C VAL A 193 -4.55 16.00 -2.95
N PHE A 194 -5.43 15.03 -2.64
CA PHE A 194 -6.84 15.12 -3.08
C PHE A 194 -7.62 16.21 -2.37
N ARG A 195 -7.31 16.50 -1.10
CA ARG A 195 -7.84 17.66 -0.38
C ARG A 195 -7.40 18.98 -1.05
N ALA A 196 -6.12 19.10 -1.42
CA ALA A 196 -5.61 20.27 -2.12
C ALA A 196 -6.22 20.42 -3.53
N MET A 197 -6.38 19.33 -4.29
CA MET A 197 -7.06 19.34 -5.57
C MET A 197 -8.51 19.81 -5.46
N ALA A 198 -9.24 19.35 -4.44
CA ALA A 198 -10.64 19.69 -4.25
C ALA A 198 -10.86 21.09 -3.69
N LYS A 199 -10.00 21.56 -2.78
CA LYS A 199 -10.20 22.80 -2.00
C LYS A 199 -9.22 23.93 -2.33
N GLY A 200 -8.09 23.64 -2.97
CA GLY A 200 -7.03 24.61 -3.26
C GLY A 200 -6.19 24.99 -2.05
N ASP A 201 -6.22 24.20 -0.97
CA ASP A 201 -5.51 24.45 0.28
C ASP A 201 -4.49 23.33 0.56
N PRO A 202 -3.24 23.64 0.89
CA PRO A 202 -2.60 24.95 1.13
C PRO A 202 -2.30 25.75 -0.15
N TYR A 203 -2.41 25.15 -1.30
CA TYR A 203 -2.28 25.80 -2.61
C TYR A 203 -3.04 24.99 -3.68
N PRO A 204 -3.51 25.62 -4.78
CA PRO A 204 -4.20 24.91 -5.83
C PRO A 204 -3.26 24.03 -6.65
N ILE A 205 -3.66 22.79 -6.87
CA ILE A 205 -3.07 21.93 -7.90
C ILE A 205 -3.82 22.20 -9.19
N LYS A 206 -3.10 22.45 -10.28
CA LYS A 206 -3.67 22.89 -11.55
C LYS A 206 -3.58 21.85 -12.65
N ALA A 207 -2.63 20.94 -12.56
CA ALA A 207 -2.44 19.87 -13.54
C ALA A 207 -2.17 18.54 -12.87
N LEU A 208 -2.75 17.49 -13.45
CA LEU A 208 -2.51 16.10 -13.04
C LEU A 208 -2.05 15.29 -14.24
N ILE A 209 -0.97 14.55 -14.08
CA ILE A 209 -0.55 13.51 -15.03
C ILE A 209 -0.68 12.16 -14.33
N THR A 210 -1.50 11.27 -14.87
CA THR A 210 -1.64 9.90 -14.37
C THR A 210 -0.95 8.92 -15.32
N LEU A 211 -0.21 7.98 -14.74
CA LEU A 211 0.53 6.95 -15.48
C LEU A 211 0.10 5.58 -14.98
N GLY A 212 -0.75 4.89 -15.75
CA GLY A 212 -1.28 3.57 -15.38
C GLY A 212 -1.99 3.57 -14.01
N ASN A 213 -2.67 4.65 -13.66
CA ASN A 213 -3.33 4.82 -12.37
C ASN A 213 -4.79 5.24 -12.54
N ASN A 214 -5.70 4.41 -12.06
CA ASN A 214 -7.12 4.74 -12.01
C ASN A 214 -7.45 5.52 -10.73
N THR A 215 -6.98 6.73 -10.63
CA THR A 215 -7.01 7.62 -9.46
C THR A 215 -8.42 7.71 -8.84
N LEU A 216 -9.45 7.86 -9.66
CA LEU A 216 -10.83 7.98 -9.20
C LEU A 216 -11.30 6.78 -8.33
N LEU A 217 -10.75 5.57 -8.55
CA LEU A 217 -11.17 4.35 -7.88
C LEU A 217 -10.17 3.84 -6.83
N SER A 218 -9.00 4.45 -6.72
CA SER A 218 -7.89 3.85 -5.96
C SER A 218 -7.77 4.36 -4.52
N TYR A 219 -8.49 5.44 -4.16
CA TYR A 219 -8.34 6.12 -2.87
C TYR A 219 -9.71 6.37 -2.22
N ALA A 220 -9.70 6.68 -0.92
CA ALA A 220 -10.90 6.99 -0.16
C ALA A 220 -11.58 8.30 -0.61
N ASN A 221 -12.86 8.44 -0.30
CA ASN A 221 -13.69 9.61 -0.62
C ASN A 221 -13.74 9.92 -2.12
N GLN A 222 -14.28 8.98 -2.88
CA GLN A 222 -14.38 9.07 -4.34
C GLN A 222 -15.06 10.36 -4.82
N HIS A 223 -16.02 10.91 -4.07
CA HIS A 223 -16.68 12.17 -4.40
C HIS A 223 -15.73 13.37 -4.33
N GLN A 224 -14.90 13.44 -3.30
CA GLN A 224 -13.87 14.49 -3.20
C GLN A 224 -12.82 14.35 -4.29
N ILE A 225 -12.43 13.12 -4.63
CA ILE A 225 -11.49 12.87 -5.75
C ILE A 225 -12.08 13.36 -7.06
N LEU A 226 -13.36 13.05 -7.34
CA LEU A 226 -14.02 13.56 -8.55
C LEU A 226 -14.04 15.09 -8.56
N GLN A 227 -14.41 15.73 -7.44
CA GLN A 227 -14.37 17.19 -7.33
C GLN A 227 -12.95 17.72 -7.61
N GLY A 228 -11.93 17.08 -7.01
CA GLY A 228 -10.52 17.46 -7.23
C GLY A 228 -10.10 17.33 -8.68
N LEU A 229 -10.47 16.24 -9.36
CA LEU A 229 -10.22 16.03 -10.79
C LEU A 229 -10.90 17.11 -11.65
N MET A 230 -12.17 17.39 -11.37
CA MET A 230 -12.93 18.40 -12.12
C MET A 230 -12.42 19.84 -11.91
N ASN A 231 -11.66 20.11 -10.87
CA ASN A 231 -11.03 21.42 -10.61
C ASN A 231 -9.69 21.61 -11.35
N GLN A 232 -9.14 20.58 -11.98
CA GLN A 232 -7.86 20.71 -12.68
C GLN A 232 -8.00 21.51 -13.96
N GLU A 233 -7.01 22.34 -14.28
CA GLU A 233 -6.88 23.04 -15.58
C GLU A 233 -6.41 22.10 -16.69
N LEU A 234 -5.72 20.98 -16.31
CA LEU A 234 -5.22 19.97 -17.24
C LEU A 234 -5.13 18.61 -16.57
N ILE A 235 -5.73 17.61 -17.21
CA ILE A 235 -5.54 16.20 -16.86
C ILE A 235 -4.97 15.45 -18.07
N VAL A 236 -3.81 14.82 -17.90
CA VAL A 236 -3.21 13.92 -18.89
C VAL A 236 -3.21 12.50 -18.32
N ALA A 237 -3.81 11.57 -19.04
CA ALA A 237 -3.78 10.14 -18.70
C ALA A 237 -2.89 9.39 -19.69
N HIS A 238 -1.78 8.83 -19.23
CA HIS A 238 -0.98 7.88 -19.99
C HIS A 238 -1.43 6.47 -19.57
N GLU A 239 -2.20 5.81 -20.42
CA GLU A 239 -2.98 4.64 -20.03
C GLU A 239 -3.14 3.66 -21.19
N ILE A 240 -3.26 2.37 -20.86
CA ILE A 240 -3.49 1.30 -21.85
C ILE A 240 -4.98 1.05 -22.11
N PHE A 241 -5.86 1.49 -21.23
CA PHE A 241 -7.31 1.33 -21.33
C PHE A 241 -8.05 2.62 -20.95
N MET A 242 -9.25 2.79 -21.50
CA MET A 242 -10.14 3.89 -21.11
C MET A 242 -10.77 3.58 -19.74
N THR A 243 -10.01 3.87 -18.69
CA THR A 243 -10.45 3.75 -17.30
C THR A 243 -11.39 4.92 -16.92
N PRO A 244 -12.17 4.82 -15.84
CA PRO A 244 -12.96 5.95 -15.33
C PRO A 244 -12.16 7.24 -15.14
N THR A 245 -10.91 7.16 -14.71
CA THR A 245 -10.03 8.34 -14.62
C THR A 245 -9.65 8.87 -15.99
N ALA A 246 -9.29 8.00 -16.93
CA ALA A 246 -8.95 8.40 -18.30
C ALA A 246 -10.14 9.06 -19.03
N MET A 247 -11.39 8.69 -18.70
CA MET A 247 -12.59 9.33 -19.25
C MET A 247 -12.74 10.80 -18.83
N LEU A 248 -12.08 11.23 -17.76
CA LEU A 248 -12.08 12.62 -17.27
C LEU A 248 -10.88 13.42 -17.77
N ALA A 249 -9.92 12.79 -18.46
CA ALA A 249 -8.71 13.46 -18.93
C ALA A 249 -8.97 14.32 -20.18
N ASP A 250 -8.26 15.45 -20.25
CA ASP A 250 -8.22 16.30 -21.45
C ASP A 250 -7.44 15.63 -22.57
N TYR A 251 -6.39 14.87 -22.21
CA TYR A 251 -5.58 14.10 -23.14
C TYR A 251 -5.36 12.68 -22.61
N VAL A 252 -5.62 11.70 -23.46
CA VAL A 252 -5.27 10.30 -23.20
C VAL A 252 -4.16 9.89 -24.16
N LEU A 253 -3.02 9.56 -23.61
CA LEU A 253 -1.85 9.10 -24.35
C LEU A 253 -1.76 7.57 -24.23
N PRO A 254 -1.72 6.83 -25.34
CA PRO A 254 -1.57 5.39 -25.31
C PRO A 254 -0.23 4.98 -24.68
N GLY A 255 -0.29 4.17 -23.63
CA GLY A 255 0.87 3.59 -22.97
C GLY A 255 1.24 2.22 -23.54
N ASP A 256 2.51 1.83 -23.41
CA ASP A 256 2.98 0.50 -23.70
C ASP A 256 2.71 -0.48 -22.56
N VAL A 257 2.70 -1.77 -22.86
CA VAL A 257 2.63 -2.83 -21.85
C VAL A 257 4.02 -3.44 -21.57
N PHE A 258 4.14 -4.21 -20.48
CA PHE A 258 5.43 -4.75 -20.02
C PHE A 258 6.11 -5.67 -21.04
N THR A 259 5.38 -6.26 -21.99
CA THR A 259 5.94 -7.09 -23.07
C THR A 259 6.48 -6.29 -24.26
N GLU A 260 6.22 -4.99 -24.28
CA GLU A 260 6.58 -4.09 -25.35
C GLU A 260 7.83 -3.24 -25.05
N ARG A 261 8.41 -3.39 -23.83
CA ARG A 261 9.63 -2.68 -23.40
C ARG A 261 10.56 -3.55 -22.60
N ASN A 262 11.82 -3.17 -22.55
CA ASN A 262 12.81 -3.73 -21.66
C ASN A 262 12.71 -3.09 -20.26
N HIS A 263 12.88 -3.90 -19.22
CA HIS A 263 12.91 -3.43 -17.84
C HIS A 263 13.82 -4.29 -16.99
N VAL A 264 14.65 -3.68 -16.15
CA VAL A 264 15.48 -4.38 -15.17
C VAL A 264 14.87 -4.21 -13.79
N ALA A 265 14.50 -5.31 -13.16
CA ALA A 265 14.03 -5.34 -11.79
C ALA A 265 15.16 -5.79 -10.85
N ASP A 266 15.41 -4.99 -9.83
CA ASP A 266 16.38 -5.29 -8.77
C ASP A 266 15.76 -5.98 -7.55
N GLY A 267 14.46 -6.32 -7.64
CA GLY A 267 13.68 -6.92 -6.55
C GLY A 267 13.64 -6.05 -5.30
N TRP A 268 13.76 -4.73 -5.47
CA TRP A 268 13.90 -3.76 -4.39
C TRP A 268 15.06 -4.12 -3.45
N SER A 269 16.13 -4.68 -4.03
CA SER A 269 17.31 -5.15 -3.32
C SER A 269 17.08 -6.27 -2.28
N TRP A 270 15.92 -6.89 -2.28
CA TRP A 270 15.61 -7.99 -1.35
C TRP A 270 16.08 -9.34 -1.85
N GLY A 271 16.31 -9.44 -3.13
CA GLY A 271 16.87 -10.62 -3.77
C GLY A 271 18.35 -10.48 -4.03
N ASN A 272 18.99 -11.60 -4.32
CA ASN A 272 20.36 -11.65 -4.80
C ASN A 272 20.42 -11.74 -6.33
N ARG A 273 19.43 -11.17 -7.01
CA ARG A 273 19.32 -11.20 -8.47
C ARG A 273 18.87 -9.85 -9.02
N LEU A 274 19.41 -9.50 -10.17
CA LEU A 274 18.78 -8.59 -11.11
C LEU A 274 18.08 -9.45 -12.16
N THR A 275 16.85 -9.10 -12.48
CA THR A 275 16.08 -9.81 -13.50
C THR A 275 15.69 -8.86 -14.62
N LEU A 276 15.72 -9.37 -15.85
CA LEU A 276 15.29 -8.65 -17.03
C LEU A 276 13.90 -9.11 -17.45
N SER A 277 12.98 -8.16 -17.59
CA SER A 277 11.76 -8.34 -18.37
C SER A 277 12.06 -7.87 -19.79
N GLN A 278 12.18 -8.82 -20.71
CA GLN A 278 12.56 -8.54 -22.09
C GLN A 278 11.36 -8.07 -22.90
N LYS A 279 11.59 -7.15 -23.81
CA LYS A 279 10.66 -6.83 -24.89
C LYS A 279 10.44 -8.06 -25.76
N VAL A 280 9.18 -8.40 -26.00
CA VAL A 280 8.77 -9.59 -26.75
C VAL A 280 8.06 -9.22 -28.05
N VAL A 281 7.35 -8.09 -28.04
CA VAL A 281 6.59 -7.58 -29.18
C VAL A 281 6.84 -6.08 -29.36
N GLU A 282 6.62 -5.59 -30.57
CA GLU A 282 6.67 -4.15 -30.81
C GLU A 282 5.42 -3.47 -30.24
N ALA A 283 5.61 -2.30 -29.62
CA ALA A 283 4.50 -1.47 -29.20
C ALA A 283 3.72 -0.97 -30.42
N PRO A 284 2.40 -0.74 -30.31
CA PRO A 284 1.65 -0.04 -31.34
C PRO A 284 2.28 1.32 -31.69
N GLU A 285 2.18 1.74 -32.95
CA GLU A 285 2.85 2.95 -33.47
C GLU A 285 2.62 4.23 -32.63
N HIS A 286 1.45 4.33 -31.99
CA HIS A 286 1.08 5.49 -31.17
C HIS A 286 1.29 5.29 -29.67
N ALA A 287 1.74 4.12 -29.23
CA ALA A 287 2.04 3.87 -27.83
C ALA A 287 3.44 4.38 -27.48
N SER A 288 3.56 4.98 -26.31
CA SER A 288 4.83 5.46 -25.77
C SER A 288 5.11 4.81 -24.41
N SER A 289 6.38 4.57 -24.14
CA SER A 289 6.77 4.12 -22.79
C SER A 289 6.75 5.28 -21.79
N THR A 290 6.61 4.96 -20.54
CA THR A 290 6.75 5.94 -19.44
C THR A 290 8.12 6.65 -19.50
N PHE A 291 9.19 5.92 -19.87
CA PHE A 291 10.52 6.49 -20.07
C PHE A 291 10.50 7.56 -21.17
N GLN A 292 9.94 7.24 -22.34
CA GLN A 292 9.87 8.18 -23.47
C GLN A 292 9.03 9.41 -23.13
N PHE A 293 7.87 9.20 -22.48
CA PHE A 293 7.00 10.29 -22.06
C PHE A 293 7.74 11.31 -21.18
N TRP A 294 8.42 10.84 -20.12
CA TRP A 294 9.11 11.74 -19.19
C TRP A 294 10.36 12.37 -19.80
N THR A 295 11.10 11.64 -20.63
CA THR A 295 12.28 12.15 -21.33
C THR A 295 11.90 13.28 -22.28
N ASP A 296 10.86 13.09 -23.07
CA ASP A 296 10.41 14.11 -24.05
C ASP A 296 9.84 15.33 -23.32
N LEU A 297 9.03 15.14 -22.29
CA LEU A 297 8.50 16.22 -21.48
C LEU A 297 9.62 17.01 -20.79
N GLY A 298 10.53 16.35 -20.11
CA GLY A 298 11.65 16.98 -19.42
C GLY A 298 12.55 17.78 -20.35
N ARG A 299 12.89 17.23 -21.52
CA ARG A 299 13.68 17.92 -22.54
C ARG A 299 12.96 19.16 -23.07
N ARG A 300 11.65 19.09 -23.34
CA ARG A 300 10.83 20.23 -23.78
C ARG A 300 10.68 21.33 -22.73
N MET A 301 10.73 20.94 -21.45
CA MET A 301 10.73 21.88 -20.31
C MET A 301 12.10 22.53 -20.05
N GLY A 302 13.11 22.26 -20.87
CA GLY A 302 14.47 22.82 -20.72
C GLY A 302 15.34 22.06 -19.73
N LEU A 303 14.97 20.84 -19.38
CA LEU A 303 15.68 19.99 -18.40
C LEU A 303 16.50 18.88 -19.09
N ALA A 304 16.92 19.08 -20.34
CA ALA A 304 17.60 18.06 -21.15
C ALA A 304 18.87 17.49 -20.49
N GLU A 305 19.57 18.29 -19.68
CA GLU A 305 20.78 17.84 -18.97
C GLU A 305 20.51 16.70 -17.97
N TYR A 306 19.26 16.57 -17.47
CA TYR A 306 18.84 15.52 -16.54
C TYR A 306 18.25 14.30 -17.25
N PHE A 307 18.05 14.37 -18.55
CA PHE A 307 17.52 13.31 -19.40
C PHE A 307 18.49 13.02 -20.56
N PRO A 308 19.74 12.56 -20.26
CA PRO A 308 20.79 12.42 -21.26
C PRO A 308 20.65 11.19 -22.16
N TRP A 309 19.77 10.25 -21.82
CA TRP A 309 19.61 8.98 -22.52
C TRP A 309 18.58 9.09 -23.63
N ASP A 310 18.88 8.58 -24.82
CA ASP A 310 17.96 8.58 -25.96
C ASP A 310 17.04 7.37 -25.96
N THR A 311 17.52 6.24 -25.44
CA THR A 311 16.76 5.00 -25.33
C THR A 311 16.69 4.51 -23.87
N ILE A 312 15.74 3.62 -23.58
CA ILE A 312 15.68 2.98 -22.28
C ILE A 312 16.90 2.09 -22.03
N GLU A 313 17.43 1.48 -23.08
CA GLU A 313 18.63 0.65 -23.04
C GLU A 313 19.87 1.47 -22.62
N ASP A 314 20.04 2.69 -23.13
CA ASP A 314 21.11 3.61 -22.70
C ASP A 314 21.00 3.92 -21.20
N MET A 315 19.80 4.16 -20.70
CA MET A 315 19.55 4.38 -19.28
C MET A 315 19.84 3.11 -18.46
N LEU A 316 19.43 1.94 -18.96
CA LEU A 316 19.72 0.67 -18.30
C LEU A 316 21.20 0.36 -18.29
N ASP A 317 21.96 0.66 -19.35
CA ASP A 317 23.44 0.56 -19.39
C ASP A 317 24.06 1.45 -18.31
N TYR A 318 23.59 2.69 -18.18
CA TYR A 318 24.04 3.58 -17.11
C TYR A 318 23.77 2.97 -15.72
N ARG A 319 22.55 2.49 -15.48
CA ARG A 319 22.20 1.88 -14.19
C ARG A 319 22.96 0.60 -13.90
N LEU A 320 23.33 -0.20 -14.92
CA LEU A 320 24.13 -1.40 -14.82
C LEU A 320 25.63 -1.15 -14.72
N SER A 321 26.11 0.07 -14.94
CA SER A 321 27.54 0.40 -15.02
C SER A 321 28.36 -0.08 -13.83
N ARG A 322 27.79 -0.11 -12.63
CA ARG A 322 28.45 -0.65 -11.42
C ARG A 322 28.68 -2.15 -11.45
N SER A 323 27.94 -2.88 -12.25
CA SER A 323 28.11 -4.32 -12.44
C SER A 323 29.30 -4.66 -13.35
N GLY A 324 29.80 -3.67 -14.10
CA GLY A 324 30.78 -3.87 -15.16
C GLY A 324 30.22 -4.58 -16.40
N ARG A 325 28.89 -4.67 -16.54
CA ARG A 325 28.21 -5.30 -17.67
C ARG A 325 27.33 -4.30 -18.41
N THR A 326 27.16 -4.56 -19.71
CA THR A 326 26.21 -3.84 -20.55
C THR A 326 24.82 -4.46 -20.49
N PHE A 327 23.81 -3.70 -20.90
CA PHE A 327 22.44 -4.20 -21.07
C PHE A 327 22.39 -5.38 -22.04
N ALA A 328 23.12 -5.30 -23.17
CA ALA A 328 23.16 -6.39 -24.16
C ALA A 328 23.71 -7.70 -23.59
N GLU A 329 24.75 -7.63 -22.74
CA GLU A 329 25.28 -8.82 -22.04
C GLU A 329 24.27 -9.35 -21.02
N PHE A 330 23.53 -8.48 -20.36
CA PHE A 330 22.51 -8.87 -19.41
C PHE A 330 21.29 -9.48 -20.12
N GLU A 331 20.89 -8.92 -21.25
CA GLU A 331 19.81 -9.45 -22.09
C GLU A 331 20.12 -10.90 -22.52
N ALA A 332 21.33 -11.18 -22.96
CA ALA A 332 21.77 -12.53 -23.33
C ALA A 332 21.72 -13.52 -22.14
N ALA A 333 21.93 -13.03 -20.92
CA ALA A 333 21.92 -13.85 -19.72
C ALA A 333 20.52 -13.98 -19.06
N THR A 334 19.60 -13.06 -19.34
CA THR A 334 18.24 -12.97 -18.76
C THR A 334 18.20 -12.60 -17.28
N PHE A 335 19.19 -13.00 -16.49
CA PHE A 335 19.32 -12.63 -15.08
C PHE A 335 20.79 -12.50 -14.68
N MET A 336 21.05 -11.76 -13.63
CA MET A 336 22.37 -11.64 -13.02
C MET A 336 22.28 -12.04 -11.55
N GLU A 337 23.06 -13.06 -11.17
CA GLU A 337 23.18 -13.42 -9.77
C GLU A 337 24.09 -12.44 -9.03
N MET A 338 23.61 -12.04 -7.89
CA MET A 338 24.35 -11.18 -6.97
C MET A 338 25.04 -12.01 -5.89
N PRO A 339 26.05 -11.46 -5.22
CA PRO A 339 26.67 -12.13 -4.09
C PRO A 339 25.64 -12.56 -3.05
N THR A 340 25.85 -13.71 -2.43
CA THR A 340 25.00 -14.25 -1.37
C THR A 340 24.71 -13.18 -0.30
N PRO A 341 23.45 -12.98 0.09
CA PRO A 341 23.11 -12.01 1.11
C PRO A 341 23.91 -12.22 2.40
N LYS A 342 24.48 -11.16 2.92
CA LYS A 342 25.14 -11.19 4.23
C LYS A 342 24.11 -10.89 5.29
N PHE A 343 24.10 -11.70 6.34
CA PHE A 343 23.25 -11.49 7.50
C PHE A 343 23.94 -10.65 8.58
N ARG A 344 23.16 -10.12 9.50
CA ARG A 344 23.62 -9.26 10.61
C ARG A 344 24.40 -8.04 10.13
N LYS A 345 23.95 -7.46 9.01
CA LYS A 345 24.59 -6.29 8.36
C LYS A 345 24.73 -5.09 9.30
N TYR A 346 23.78 -4.93 10.22
CA TYR A 346 23.79 -3.88 11.24
C TYR A 346 25.04 -3.89 12.13
N ARG A 347 25.75 -5.01 12.26
CA ARG A 347 26.98 -5.09 13.07
C ARG A 347 28.08 -4.17 12.55
N LYS A 348 28.04 -3.81 11.27
CA LYS A 348 29.08 -2.97 10.64
C LYS A 348 28.82 -1.48 10.83
N HIS A 349 27.58 -1.02 10.61
CA HIS A 349 27.25 0.41 10.58
C HIS A 349 26.14 0.82 11.54
N GLY A 350 25.55 -0.13 12.26
CA GLY A 350 24.33 0.10 13.04
C GLY A 350 23.08 0.09 12.17
N PHE A 351 22.05 0.72 12.66
CA PHE A 351 20.76 0.91 11.99
C PHE A 351 20.65 2.33 11.43
N ALA A 352 19.85 2.53 10.40
CA ALA A 352 19.61 3.83 9.78
C ALA A 352 18.58 4.65 10.60
N THR A 353 18.88 4.84 11.87
CA THR A 353 18.12 5.62 12.84
C THR A 353 19.02 6.66 13.49
N PRO A 354 18.50 7.74 14.08
CA PRO A 354 19.32 8.75 14.75
C PRO A 354 20.24 8.17 15.82
N SER A 355 19.78 7.19 16.59
CA SER A 355 20.58 6.50 17.62
C SER A 355 21.55 5.46 17.08
N GLY A 356 21.42 5.05 15.82
CA GLY A 356 22.11 3.89 15.24
C GLY A 356 21.67 2.54 15.79
N LYS A 357 20.56 2.50 16.55
CA LYS A 357 19.95 1.30 17.15
C LYS A 357 18.54 1.08 16.61
N VAL A 358 17.93 -0.06 16.90
CA VAL A 358 16.50 -0.26 16.73
C VAL A 358 15.78 0.60 17.77
N GLU A 359 15.04 1.59 17.30
CA GLU A 359 14.31 2.51 18.18
C GLU A 359 12.92 1.94 18.49
N LEU A 360 12.81 1.24 19.62
CA LEU A 360 11.53 0.79 20.19
C LEU A 360 10.70 2.00 20.65
N TYR A 361 11.38 3.00 21.21
CA TYR A 361 10.93 4.37 21.36
C TYR A 361 11.50 5.17 20.19
N SER A 362 10.64 5.69 19.33
CA SER A 362 11.06 6.43 18.15
C SER A 362 11.38 7.87 18.47
N SER A 363 12.65 8.25 18.39
CA SER A 363 13.07 9.63 18.53
C SER A 363 12.48 10.52 17.42
N VAL A 364 12.37 9.98 16.20
CA VAL A 364 11.80 10.69 15.05
C VAL A 364 10.32 11.04 15.29
N LEU A 365 9.50 10.09 15.73
CA LEU A 365 8.09 10.37 16.03
C LEU A 365 7.93 11.36 17.19
N ALA A 366 8.76 11.24 18.23
CA ALA A 366 8.79 12.19 19.33
C ALA A 366 9.08 13.61 18.85
N ASP A 367 10.09 13.79 18.02
CA ASP A 367 10.50 15.10 17.47
C ASP A 367 9.45 15.66 16.48
N LEU A 368 8.67 14.79 15.85
CA LEU A 368 7.54 15.19 15.01
C LEU A 368 6.27 15.54 15.82
N GLY A 369 6.27 15.24 17.13
CA GLY A 369 5.15 15.52 18.04
C GLY A 369 4.10 14.39 18.12
N PHE A 370 4.44 13.19 17.62
CA PHE A 370 3.61 11.99 17.73
C PHE A 370 4.01 11.13 18.93
N ASP A 371 3.17 10.13 19.25
CA ASP A 371 3.52 9.16 20.29
C ASP A 371 4.75 8.32 19.82
N PRO A 372 5.85 8.34 20.57
CA PRO A 372 7.07 7.61 20.20
C PRO A 372 6.95 6.09 20.35
N LEU A 373 5.94 5.62 21.07
CA LEU A 373 5.68 4.20 21.30
C LEU A 373 4.49 3.72 20.47
N PRO A 374 4.48 2.47 19.98
CA PRO A 374 3.32 1.97 19.26
C PRO A 374 2.12 1.82 20.20
N TYR A 375 0.93 2.05 19.64
CA TYR A 375 -0.34 2.01 20.35
C TYR A 375 -1.44 1.43 19.44
N TYR A 376 -2.57 1.10 20.03
CA TYR A 376 -3.79 0.79 19.32
C TYR A 376 -4.83 1.89 19.55
N ARG A 377 -5.42 2.37 18.46
CA ARG A 377 -6.57 3.28 18.48
C ARG A 377 -7.78 2.54 17.93
N GLU A 378 -8.91 2.63 18.64
CA GLU A 378 -10.17 2.08 18.15
C GLU A 378 -10.66 2.93 16.97
N GLY A 379 -11.02 2.28 15.88
CA GLY A 379 -11.68 2.93 14.75
C GLY A 379 -13.19 3.05 14.96
N PRO A 380 -13.90 3.68 14.02
CA PRO A 380 -15.35 3.68 14.02
C PRO A 380 -15.92 2.25 14.06
N MET A 381 -16.77 1.98 15.06
CA MET A 381 -17.30 0.65 15.33
C MET A 381 -18.70 0.46 14.72
N PRO A 382 -19.05 -0.77 14.30
CA PRO A 382 -20.42 -1.12 14.01
C PRO A 382 -21.39 -0.66 15.11
N ASN A 383 -22.56 -0.21 14.71
CA ASN A 383 -23.62 0.31 15.58
C ASN A 383 -25.01 -0.16 15.11
N GLU A 384 -26.09 0.30 15.73
CA GLU A 384 -27.45 -0.12 15.34
C GLU A 384 -27.82 0.27 13.90
N GLU A 385 -27.32 1.40 13.39
CA GLU A 385 -27.61 1.85 12.03
C GLU A 385 -26.73 1.13 10.99
N TYR A 386 -25.47 0.86 11.31
CA TYR A 386 -24.47 0.19 10.47
C TYR A 386 -23.89 -1.02 11.22
N PRO A 387 -24.59 -2.17 11.24
CA PRO A 387 -24.27 -3.27 12.15
C PRO A 387 -23.09 -4.14 11.73
N TYR A 388 -22.51 -3.93 10.56
CA TYR A 388 -21.41 -4.75 10.04
C TYR A 388 -20.08 -4.00 10.03
N ALA A 389 -19.00 -4.72 10.32
CA ALA A 389 -17.64 -4.27 10.05
C ALA A 389 -17.30 -4.56 8.58
N VAL A 390 -17.16 -3.53 7.79
CA VAL A 390 -16.83 -3.62 6.36
C VAL A 390 -15.33 -3.51 6.16
N PHE A 391 -14.76 -4.38 5.34
CA PHE A 391 -13.37 -4.25 4.93
C PHE A 391 -13.23 -4.37 3.41
N THR A 392 -12.37 -3.53 2.86
CA THR A 392 -12.09 -3.42 1.43
C THR A 392 -10.59 -3.29 1.15
N GLY A 393 -10.21 -2.92 -0.08
CA GLY A 393 -8.81 -2.89 -0.50
C GLY A 393 -8.25 -4.28 -0.80
N VAL A 394 -9.07 -5.31 -0.87
CA VAL A 394 -8.69 -6.69 -1.17
C VAL A 394 -8.92 -6.95 -2.65
N ARG A 395 -7.90 -7.52 -3.31
CA ARG A 395 -8.02 -7.91 -4.72
C ARG A 395 -9.10 -8.97 -4.91
N GLU A 396 -9.80 -8.86 -6.03
CA GLU A 396 -10.74 -9.88 -6.48
C GLU A 396 -10.08 -10.71 -7.59
N ASP A 397 -9.95 -12.02 -7.37
CA ASP A 397 -9.47 -12.91 -8.42
C ASP A 397 -10.48 -12.94 -9.58
N PRO A 398 -10.05 -12.81 -10.85
CA PRO A 398 -8.68 -12.85 -11.36
C PRO A 398 -8.05 -11.46 -11.63
N PHE A 399 -8.57 -10.40 -11.09
CA PHE A 399 -8.16 -9.03 -11.44
C PHE A 399 -6.99 -8.53 -10.58
N PHE A 400 -6.24 -7.57 -11.14
CA PHE A 400 -5.21 -6.85 -10.41
C PHE A 400 -5.69 -5.43 -10.12
N GLN A 401 -5.93 -5.12 -8.83
CA GLN A 401 -6.44 -3.81 -8.37
C GLN A 401 -7.68 -3.36 -9.17
N THR A 402 -7.66 -2.14 -9.72
CA THR A 402 -8.74 -1.58 -10.56
C THR A 402 -8.65 -2.01 -12.02
N GLY A 403 -7.58 -2.70 -12.43
CA GLY A 403 -7.29 -3.06 -13.82
C GLY A 403 -7.95 -4.37 -14.30
N GLN A 404 -7.80 -4.64 -15.60
CA GLN A 404 -8.08 -5.92 -16.28
C GLN A 404 -9.57 -6.31 -16.37
N ARG A 405 -10.51 -5.50 -15.89
CA ARG A 405 -11.95 -5.80 -15.95
C ARG A 405 -12.53 -5.78 -17.37
N ASN A 406 -11.81 -5.18 -18.29
CA ASN A 406 -12.09 -5.13 -19.73
C ASN A 406 -11.49 -6.29 -20.54
N ILE A 407 -10.80 -7.24 -19.89
CA ILE A 407 -10.27 -8.44 -20.53
C ILE A 407 -11.34 -9.55 -20.41
N GLU A 408 -11.95 -9.91 -21.54
CA GLU A 408 -13.11 -10.81 -21.60
C GLU A 408 -12.89 -12.14 -20.87
N VAL A 409 -11.76 -12.80 -21.08
CA VAL A 409 -11.46 -14.09 -20.46
C VAL A 409 -11.36 -14.01 -18.93
N LEU A 410 -10.91 -12.88 -18.40
CA LEU A 410 -10.87 -12.63 -16.96
C LEU A 410 -12.24 -12.23 -16.46
N ARG A 411 -12.94 -11.37 -17.20
CA ARG A 411 -14.29 -10.90 -16.86
C ARG A 411 -15.31 -12.06 -16.80
N ALA A 412 -15.20 -13.05 -17.68
CA ALA A 412 -16.06 -14.22 -17.68
C ALA A 412 -15.93 -15.07 -16.40
N ARG A 413 -14.78 -15.03 -15.71
CA ARG A 413 -14.57 -15.73 -14.43
C ARG A 413 -15.20 -15.00 -13.24
N CYS A 414 -15.30 -13.68 -13.29
CA CYS A 414 -15.92 -12.86 -12.27
C CYS A 414 -16.71 -11.73 -12.97
N PRO A 415 -17.99 -11.98 -13.35
CA PRO A 415 -18.76 -11.08 -14.19
C PRO A 415 -19.34 -9.88 -13.44
N THR A 416 -19.51 -9.98 -12.12
CA THR A 416 -20.14 -8.97 -11.26
C THR A 416 -19.33 -8.77 -9.98
N PRO A 417 -19.40 -7.59 -9.34
CA PRO A 417 -18.80 -7.40 -8.01
C PRO A 417 -19.48 -8.31 -6.99
N GLN A 418 -18.68 -8.92 -6.11
CA GLN A 418 -19.16 -9.87 -5.10
C GLN A 418 -18.96 -9.31 -3.68
N LEU A 419 -20.00 -9.26 -2.87
CA LEU A 419 -19.91 -9.01 -1.43
C LEU A 419 -19.89 -10.34 -0.70
N TYR A 420 -18.87 -10.56 0.11
CA TYR A 420 -18.70 -11.80 0.85
C TYR A 420 -19.29 -11.69 2.25
N LEU A 421 -20.15 -12.64 2.61
CA LEU A 421 -20.91 -12.64 3.84
C LEU A 421 -20.91 -14.03 4.50
N HIS A 422 -20.91 -14.08 5.83
CA HIS A 422 -21.04 -15.36 6.55
C HIS A 422 -22.49 -15.92 6.42
N PRO A 423 -22.70 -17.26 6.36
CA PRO A 423 -24.03 -17.86 6.26
C PRO A 423 -25.00 -17.43 7.37
N THR A 424 -24.54 -17.27 8.61
CA THR A 424 -25.35 -16.78 9.72
C THR A 424 -25.90 -15.38 9.44
N ASP A 425 -25.05 -14.48 8.93
CA ASP A 425 -25.45 -13.11 8.58
C ASP A 425 -26.41 -13.10 7.39
N ALA A 426 -26.13 -13.91 6.36
CA ALA A 426 -27.04 -14.05 5.22
C ALA A 426 -28.44 -14.53 5.65
N THR A 427 -28.51 -15.49 6.58
CA THR A 427 -29.78 -15.96 7.14
C THR A 427 -30.51 -14.85 7.90
N ARG A 428 -29.79 -14.06 8.72
CA ARG A 428 -30.34 -12.93 9.47
C ARG A 428 -30.94 -11.87 8.54
N GLU A 429 -30.25 -11.56 7.43
CA GLU A 429 -30.67 -10.59 6.42
C GLU A 429 -31.65 -11.17 5.36
N GLN A 430 -32.03 -12.45 5.47
CA GLN A 430 -32.87 -13.16 4.51
C GLN A 430 -32.34 -13.08 3.07
N LEU A 431 -31.03 -13.26 2.91
CA LEU A 431 -30.34 -13.22 1.63
C LEU A 431 -29.95 -14.62 1.17
N ALA A 432 -30.05 -14.84 -0.14
CA ALA A 432 -29.54 -16.00 -0.83
C ALA A 432 -28.25 -15.66 -1.59
N ASP A 433 -27.44 -16.67 -1.88
CA ASP A 433 -26.27 -16.53 -2.74
C ASP A 433 -26.69 -16.01 -4.12
N GLY A 434 -26.00 -15.00 -4.64
CA GLY A 434 -26.33 -14.32 -5.89
C GLY A 434 -27.40 -13.20 -5.78
N ASP A 435 -28.01 -12.98 -4.63
CA ASP A 435 -28.90 -11.83 -4.43
C ASP A 435 -28.16 -10.50 -4.64
N TRP A 436 -28.82 -9.55 -5.30
CA TRP A 436 -28.30 -8.19 -5.41
C TRP A 436 -28.62 -7.38 -4.15
N VAL A 437 -27.60 -6.70 -3.66
CA VAL A 437 -27.70 -5.84 -2.47
C VAL A 437 -27.00 -4.50 -2.70
N ARG A 438 -27.46 -3.51 -1.94
CA ARG A 438 -26.76 -2.25 -1.74
C ARG A 438 -26.10 -2.29 -0.37
N LEU A 439 -24.78 -2.16 -0.33
CA LEU A 439 -24.01 -1.93 0.88
C LEU A 439 -23.86 -0.43 1.06
N GLU A 440 -24.20 0.06 2.23
CA GLU A 440 -24.16 1.47 2.60
C GLU A 440 -23.20 1.70 3.76
N SER A 441 -22.47 2.80 3.70
CA SER A 441 -21.70 3.40 4.80
C SER A 441 -22.17 4.82 5.04
N SER A 442 -21.57 5.52 6.01
CA SER A 442 -21.85 6.96 6.22
C SER A 442 -21.40 7.84 5.04
N THR A 443 -20.52 7.34 4.16
CA THR A 443 -19.91 8.10 3.06
C THR A 443 -20.62 7.87 1.73
N GLY A 444 -21.16 6.67 1.51
CA GLY A 444 -21.83 6.33 0.26
C GLY A 444 -22.33 4.90 0.18
N SER A 445 -22.60 4.41 -1.04
CA SER A 445 -23.10 3.06 -1.23
C SER A 445 -22.58 2.41 -2.50
N VAL A 446 -22.50 1.08 -2.47
CA VAL A 446 -22.18 0.25 -3.66
C VAL A 446 -23.22 -0.86 -3.84
N THR A 447 -23.43 -1.27 -5.09
CA THR A 447 -24.33 -2.37 -5.44
C THR A 447 -23.53 -3.56 -5.99
N ALA A 448 -23.77 -4.73 -5.42
CA ALA A 448 -23.07 -5.95 -5.78
C ALA A 448 -23.91 -7.19 -5.49
N GLN A 449 -23.46 -8.36 -5.93
CA GLN A 449 -24.09 -9.63 -5.59
C GLN A 449 -23.51 -10.22 -4.32
N ILE A 450 -24.32 -10.92 -3.54
CA ILE A 450 -23.87 -11.67 -2.36
C ILE A 450 -23.19 -12.96 -2.78
N SER A 451 -22.04 -13.21 -2.16
CA SER A 451 -21.36 -14.51 -2.14
C SER A 451 -21.27 -15.01 -0.70
N ILE A 452 -21.96 -16.11 -0.41
CA ILE A 452 -22.03 -16.67 0.95
C ILE A 452 -20.81 -17.57 1.18
N GLN A 453 -19.99 -17.23 2.18
CA GLN A 453 -18.73 -17.90 2.45
C GLN A 453 -18.56 -18.28 3.93
N GLN A 454 -18.43 -19.57 4.23
CA GLN A 454 -18.18 -20.06 5.59
C GLN A 454 -16.85 -19.54 6.20
N SER A 455 -15.92 -19.14 5.34
CA SER A 455 -14.63 -18.57 5.75
C SER A 455 -14.73 -17.13 6.26
N MET A 456 -15.83 -16.44 6.00
CA MET A 456 -16.07 -15.10 6.55
C MET A 456 -16.27 -15.17 8.06
N LYS A 457 -15.89 -14.11 8.77
CA LYS A 457 -16.22 -13.92 10.18
C LYS A 457 -17.63 -13.33 10.29
N GLU A 458 -18.43 -13.79 11.25
CA GLU A 458 -19.75 -13.21 11.51
C GLU A 458 -19.64 -11.72 11.83
N GLY A 459 -20.63 -10.95 11.37
CA GLY A 459 -20.65 -9.50 11.52
C GLY A 459 -19.67 -8.74 10.62
N HIS A 460 -19.04 -9.43 9.64
CA HIS A 460 -18.08 -8.80 8.72
C HIS A 460 -18.51 -8.94 7.26
N ILE A 461 -18.24 -7.90 6.48
CA ILE A 461 -18.46 -7.88 5.03
C ILE A 461 -17.15 -7.55 4.32
N ARG A 462 -16.77 -8.38 3.33
CA ARG A 462 -15.67 -8.09 2.41
C ARG A 462 -16.21 -7.49 1.14
N VAL A 463 -15.60 -6.38 0.69
CA VAL A 463 -15.91 -5.68 -0.57
C VAL A 463 -14.70 -5.77 -1.51
N PRO A 464 -14.87 -6.13 -2.79
CA PRO A 464 -13.77 -6.13 -3.76
C PRO A 464 -13.30 -4.71 -4.07
N HIS A 465 -11.99 -4.53 -4.25
CA HIS A 465 -11.40 -3.24 -4.54
C HIS A 465 -11.62 -2.81 -6.00
N GLY A 466 -12.02 -1.55 -6.17
CA GLY A 466 -11.94 -0.80 -7.42
C GLY A 466 -12.73 -1.40 -8.58
N TRP A 467 -13.98 -1.83 -8.34
CA TRP A 467 -14.82 -2.36 -9.40
C TRP A 467 -15.39 -1.26 -10.29
N TRP A 468 -15.52 -1.55 -11.60
CA TRP A 468 -16.17 -0.72 -12.60
C TRP A 468 -16.62 -1.59 -13.78
N TYR A 469 -17.46 -1.05 -14.69
CA TYR A 469 -18.09 -1.77 -15.79
C TYR A 469 -17.62 -1.25 -17.15
N PRO A 470 -16.56 -1.81 -17.76
CA PRO A 470 -16.01 -1.37 -19.06
C PRO A 470 -17.03 -1.41 -20.20
N GLU A 471 -18.03 -2.28 -20.10
CA GLU A 471 -19.11 -2.43 -21.06
C GLU A 471 -20.11 -1.27 -21.09
N THR A 472 -20.22 -0.51 -20.00
CA THR A 472 -21.13 0.63 -19.89
C THR A 472 -20.41 1.91 -20.33
N ARG A 473 -20.18 2.04 -21.62
CA ARG A 473 -19.45 3.19 -22.17
C ARG A 473 -20.26 4.48 -22.04
N GLY A 474 -19.63 5.52 -21.51
CA GLY A 474 -20.17 6.87 -21.42
C GLY A 474 -19.56 7.66 -20.27
N GLN A 475 -19.22 8.94 -20.52
CA GLN A 475 -18.68 9.83 -19.49
C GLN A 475 -19.69 10.11 -18.37
N GLU A 476 -21.00 10.10 -18.70
CA GLU A 476 -22.07 10.45 -17.75
C GLU A 476 -22.10 9.56 -16.50
N ASN A 477 -21.76 8.27 -16.63
CA ASN A 477 -21.75 7.33 -15.50
C ASN A 477 -20.37 6.83 -15.11
N LEU A 478 -19.30 7.31 -15.79
CA LEU A 478 -17.92 6.91 -15.53
C LEU A 478 -17.77 5.38 -15.41
N ALA A 479 -18.38 4.65 -16.34
CA ALA A 479 -18.38 3.18 -16.36
C ALA A 479 -18.87 2.56 -15.03
N GLY A 480 -19.87 3.13 -14.40
CA GLY A 480 -20.45 2.64 -13.15
C GLY A 480 -19.54 2.75 -11.93
N ALA A 481 -18.53 3.58 -11.97
CA ALA A 481 -17.58 3.76 -10.88
C ALA A 481 -18.24 4.06 -9.53
N PHE A 482 -19.23 4.95 -9.52
CA PHE A 482 -19.99 5.31 -8.31
C PHE A 482 -21.06 4.28 -7.90
N LEU A 483 -21.34 3.31 -8.76
CA LEU A 483 -22.26 2.22 -8.44
C LEU A 483 -21.55 1.07 -7.71
N SER A 484 -20.27 0.85 -7.98
CA SER A 484 -19.61 -0.43 -7.65
C SER A 484 -18.22 -0.32 -7.05
N SER A 485 -17.57 0.86 -7.08
CA SER A 485 -16.24 1.01 -6.47
C SER A 485 -16.33 1.21 -4.97
N ASP A 486 -15.57 0.41 -4.24
CA ASP A 486 -15.43 0.49 -2.79
C ASP A 486 -14.91 1.84 -2.27
N ALA A 487 -14.24 2.61 -3.12
CA ALA A 487 -13.72 3.93 -2.79
C ALA A 487 -14.82 4.92 -2.32
N VAL A 488 -16.06 4.73 -2.77
CA VAL A 488 -17.20 5.56 -2.36
C VAL A 488 -17.63 5.30 -0.92
N LEU A 489 -17.32 4.12 -0.38
CA LEU A 489 -17.67 3.72 0.99
C LEU A 489 -16.71 4.25 2.05
N CYS A 490 -15.53 4.70 1.66
CA CYS A 490 -14.43 5.01 2.57
C CYS A 490 -14.35 6.53 2.79
N SER A 491 -14.22 6.94 4.05
CA SER A 491 -13.97 8.34 4.43
C SER A 491 -12.47 8.65 4.47
N ASP A 492 -12.14 9.91 4.21
CA ASP A 492 -10.85 10.53 4.47
C ASP A 492 -10.91 11.60 5.57
N ASP A 493 -11.99 11.62 6.38
CA ASP A 493 -12.07 12.47 7.56
C ASP A 493 -11.02 12.06 8.60
N ASP A 494 -10.52 13.01 9.37
CA ASP A 494 -9.37 12.81 10.27
C ASP A 494 -9.58 11.69 11.29
N GLU A 495 -10.80 11.43 11.71
CA GLU A 495 -11.12 10.31 12.62
C GLU A 495 -10.91 8.94 11.98
N PHE A 496 -10.90 8.87 10.63
CA PHE A 496 -10.67 7.65 9.85
C PHE A 496 -9.23 7.53 9.35
N LEU A 497 -8.33 8.46 9.68
CA LEU A 497 -6.94 8.42 9.23
C LEU A 497 -6.01 7.86 10.30
N ASP A 498 -4.95 7.17 9.87
CA ASP A 498 -3.75 7.03 10.68
C ASP A 498 -3.10 8.42 10.86
N TYR A 499 -2.81 8.80 12.10
CA TYR A 499 -2.39 10.17 12.39
C TYR A 499 -1.02 10.53 11.83
N GLU A 500 -0.12 9.56 11.78
CA GLU A 500 1.27 9.76 11.39
C GLU A 500 1.43 9.77 9.86
N GLN A 501 0.70 8.87 9.17
CA GLN A 501 0.81 8.67 7.74
C GLN A 501 -0.34 9.28 6.93
N GLY A 502 -1.47 9.61 7.57
CA GLY A 502 -2.65 10.10 6.86
C GLY A 502 -3.30 9.07 5.94
N VAL A 503 -3.10 7.78 6.20
CA VAL A 503 -3.70 6.68 5.43
C VAL A 503 -5.13 6.43 5.90
N PRO A 504 -6.12 6.36 4.99
CA PRO A 504 -7.50 6.08 5.35
C PRO A 504 -7.72 4.65 5.86
N HIS A 505 -8.73 4.51 6.72
CA HIS A 505 -9.14 3.25 7.31
C HIS A 505 -10.05 2.45 6.38
N PHE A 506 -9.52 1.37 5.81
CA PHE A 506 -10.24 0.46 4.91
C PHE A 506 -10.65 -0.87 5.58
N LYS A 507 -10.35 -1.05 6.87
CA LYS A 507 -10.46 -2.35 7.55
C LYS A 507 -11.30 -2.26 8.82
N GLY A 508 -12.62 -2.42 8.66
CA GLY A 508 -13.54 -2.52 9.79
C GLY A 508 -14.47 -1.33 9.99
N PHE A 509 -14.62 -0.46 8.99
CA PHE A 509 -15.58 0.66 9.08
C PHE A 509 -17.04 0.17 9.06
N PRO A 510 -17.99 0.92 9.68
CA PRO A 510 -19.39 0.51 9.78
C PRO A 510 -20.12 0.49 8.45
N GLY A 511 -20.97 -0.53 8.23
CA GLY A 511 -21.84 -0.61 7.07
C GLY A 511 -23.10 -1.41 7.31
N ARG A 512 -24.09 -1.25 6.41
CA ARG A 512 -25.33 -2.02 6.39
C ARG A 512 -25.68 -2.53 5.01
N ILE A 513 -26.42 -3.63 4.94
CA ILE A 513 -26.89 -4.24 3.69
C ILE A 513 -28.39 -3.96 3.51
N VAL A 514 -28.76 -3.64 2.26
CA VAL A 514 -30.16 -3.51 1.84
C VAL A 514 -30.35 -4.32 0.57
N LYS A 515 -31.31 -5.25 0.56
CA LYS A 515 -31.67 -6.01 -0.65
C LYS A 515 -32.16 -5.07 -1.73
N THR A 516 -31.71 -5.25 -2.97
CA THR A 516 -32.07 -4.39 -4.11
C THR A 516 -32.31 -5.21 -5.39
N ALA A 517 -32.82 -4.57 -6.42
CA ALA A 517 -32.92 -5.14 -7.76
C ALA A 517 -31.55 -5.07 -8.48
N VAL A 518 -31.44 -5.79 -9.58
CA VAL A 518 -30.34 -5.66 -10.53
C VAL A 518 -30.26 -4.21 -11.01
N PRO A 519 -29.11 -3.57 -11.05
CA PRO A 519 -28.98 -2.21 -11.58
C PRO A 519 -29.44 -2.09 -13.03
N ASP A 520 -30.25 -1.06 -13.34
CA ASP A 520 -30.83 -0.84 -14.67
C ASP A 520 -29.76 -0.78 -15.77
N MET A 521 -28.59 -0.20 -15.48
CA MET A 521 -27.48 -0.12 -16.43
C MET A 521 -26.94 -1.49 -16.87
N LEU A 522 -27.14 -2.53 -16.07
CA LEU A 522 -26.72 -3.90 -16.39
C LEU A 522 -27.82 -4.66 -17.16
N THR A 523 -29.08 -4.27 -17.00
CA THR A 523 -30.22 -4.86 -17.72
C THR A 523 -30.39 -4.27 -19.12
N ALA A 524 -29.98 -3.02 -19.34
CA ALA A 524 -30.07 -2.34 -20.64
C ALA A 524 -29.04 -2.80 -21.69
N GLY A 525 -28.04 -3.61 -21.29
CA GLY A 525 -26.95 -4.09 -22.16
C GLY A 525 -27.29 -5.24 -23.10
N ASP A 526 -28.35 -6.01 -22.85
CA ASP A 526 -28.72 -7.19 -23.65
C ASP A 526 -29.35 -6.87 -25.03
N THR A 527 -29.60 -5.60 -25.33
CA THR A 527 -30.24 -5.19 -26.58
C THR A 527 -29.28 -4.71 -27.69
N ARG A 528 -27.94 -4.77 -27.50
CA ARG A 528 -26.94 -4.24 -28.45
C ARG A 528 -25.90 -5.25 -28.97
N SER A 529 -26.14 -6.54 -28.90
CA SER A 529 -25.18 -7.54 -29.43
C SER A 529 -25.45 -8.00 -30.87
N THR A 530 -26.18 -7.20 -31.70
CA THR A 530 -26.34 -7.49 -33.13
C THR A 530 -26.33 -6.19 -33.93
N ALA A 531 -25.16 -5.61 -34.14
CA ALA A 531 -24.90 -4.74 -35.30
C ALA A 531 -23.39 -4.60 -35.53
#